data_5cff59426c2a4a0fe4fcc96b000224f3
#
_entry.id   5cff59426c2a4a0fe4fcc96b000224f3
#
_cell.length_a   1.000
_cell.length_b   1.000
_cell.length_c   1.000
_cell.angle_alpha   90.00
_cell.angle_beta   90.00
_cell.angle_gamma   90.00
#
_symmetry.space_group_name_H-M   'P 1'
#
loop_
_entity.id
_entity.type
_entity.pdbx_description
1 polymer ?
#
loop_
_entity_poly.entity_id
_entity_poly.type
_entity_poly.pdbx_seq_one_letter_code
_entity_poly.pdbx_strand_id
1 'polypeptide(L)'
;MTCKSIYDLLSDLTPYDVLGCAKVRIGSPNDGGYVMLDLFRPSQAVFSYGLSWNIAFEEEFARRGHTLFMFDHTIEGLTVQHPGFRWFKEGLGAVSAPKRRLFSLADHVARLAPAGTGMILKLDIEGAEWDALAALPAELLGRFDQIVIELHDLRRAGEPAWCSRAKQVLHKLAQVFTVHHVHANNHAPVAVVGNMFTVADVIEVSYVRRDLVARCRSSTLLPSFLDAPNDPGRPEIPLWFFPFMPTGPLGGEGAVAEAQGGAIARFETALLHAQSRL
;
A
#
# COMPACT_ATOMS: atom_id res chain seq x y z
N MET A 1 22.23 13.44 -11.83
CA MET A 1 20.80 13.13 -11.65
C MET A 1 20.01 14.41 -11.81
N THR A 2 18.91 14.41 -12.55
CA THR A 2 18.10 15.61 -12.74
C THR A 2 17.02 15.67 -11.65
N CYS A 3 16.71 16.87 -11.15
CA CYS A 3 15.58 17.09 -10.26
C CYS A 3 14.27 16.49 -10.82
N LYS A 4 14.14 16.42 -12.15
CA LYS A 4 13.04 15.76 -12.85
C LYS A 4 12.88 14.28 -12.47
N SER A 5 13.97 13.52 -12.34
CA SER A 5 13.88 12.07 -12.00
C SER A 5 13.34 11.85 -10.59
N ILE A 6 13.73 12.71 -9.63
CA ILE A 6 13.20 12.64 -8.25
C ILE A 6 11.73 13.10 -8.23
N TYR A 7 11.41 14.17 -8.93
CA TYR A 7 10.04 14.64 -9.08
C TYR A 7 9.12 13.54 -9.63
N ASP A 8 9.52 12.88 -10.72
CA ASP A 8 8.75 11.80 -11.34
C ASP A 8 8.55 10.62 -10.38
N LEU A 9 9.62 10.24 -9.64
CA LEU A 9 9.54 9.19 -8.62
C LEU A 9 8.51 9.54 -7.54
N LEU A 10 8.62 10.71 -6.95
CA LEU A 10 7.76 11.12 -5.85
C LEU A 10 6.31 11.38 -6.30
N SER A 11 6.11 11.82 -7.55
CA SER A 11 4.76 12.06 -8.10
C SER A 11 3.88 10.81 -8.10
N ASP A 12 4.46 9.61 -8.27
CA ASP A 12 3.73 8.35 -8.23
C ASP A 12 3.23 7.97 -6.81
N LEU A 13 3.68 8.71 -5.78
CA LEU A 13 3.22 8.59 -4.39
C LEU A 13 2.11 9.58 -4.03
N THR A 14 1.68 10.44 -4.96
CA THR A 14 0.62 11.43 -4.69
C THR A 14 -0.68 10.76 -4.25
N PRO A 15 -1.22 11.10 -3.06
CA PRO A 15 -2.45 10.50 -2.58
C PRO A 15 -3.69 11.12 -3.24
N TYR A 16 -4.75 10.32 -3.31
CA TYR A 16 -6.08 10.70 -3.78
C TYR A 16 -7.13 10.38 -2.72
N ASP A 17 -8.16 11.18 -2.64
CA ASP A 17 -9.34 10.82 -1.85
C ASP A 17 -10.20 9.84 -2.65
N VAL A 18 -10.66 8.78 -1.98
CA VAL A 18 -11.56 7.77 -2.56
C VAL A 18 -12.98 8.12 -2.15
N LEU A 19 -13.88 8.08 -3.14
CA LEU A 19 -15.26 8.52 -2.97
C LEU A 19 -16.15 7.34 -2.59
N GLY A 20 -17.07 7.60 -1.66
CA GLY A 20 -18.09 6.62 -1.26
C GLY A 20 -17.55 5.43 -0.45
N CYS A 21 -16.32 5.51 0.06
CA CYS A 21 -15.73 4.47 0.89
C CYS A 21 -15.04 5.09 2.11
N ALA A 22 -15.29 4.53 3.27
CA ALA A 22 -14.65 4.94 4.51
C ALA A 22 -13.21 4.41 4.59
N LYS A 23 -12.34 5.16 5.26
CA LYS A 23 -11.03 4.67 5.70
C LYS A 23 -11.15 4.13 7.12
N VAL A 24 -10.43 3.06 7.40
CA VAL A 24 -10.33 2.45 8.72
C VAL A 24 -8.88 2.15 9.03
N ARG A 25 -8.49 2.25 10.30
CA ARG A 25 -7.19 1.76 10.75
C ARG A 25 -7.31 0.28 11.08
N ILE A 26 -6.41 -0.53 10.56
CA ILE A 26 -6.31 -1.98 10.80
C ILE A 26 -5.01 -2.25 11.55
N GLY A 27 -5.08 -3.01 12.62
CA GLY A 27 -3.93 -3.40 13.42
C GLY A 27 -3.70 -2.52 14.65
N SER A 28 -2.43 -2.31 14.98
CA SER A 28 -2.00 -1.58 16.17
C SER A 28 -2.44 -0.11 16.17
N PRO A 29 -2.68 0.48 17.35
CA PRO A 29 -2.86 1.93 17.43
C PRO A 29 -1.58 2.73 17.10
N ASN A 30 -0.43 2.07 17.12
CA ASN A 30 0.88 2.65 16.79
C ASN A 30 1.54 1.85 15.66
N ASP A 31 2.83 1.50 15.80
CA ASP A 31 3.56 0.69 14.83
C ASP A 31 2.84 -0.62 14.49
N GLY A 32 2.85 -1.02 13.22
CA GLY A 32 2.13 -2.20 12.72
C GLY A 32 0.63 -1.98 12.52
N GLY A 33 0.15 -0.72 12.51
CA GLY A 33 -1.22 -0.38 12.15
C GLY A 33 -1.26 0.45 10.86
N TYR A 34 -2.16 0.11 9.94
CA TYR A 34 -2.24 0.72 8.61
C TYR A 34 -3.65 1.26 8.33
N VAL A 35 -3.72 2.43 7.69
CA VAL A 35 -5.01 2.99 7.26
C VAL A 35 -5.38 2.42 5.90
N MET A 36 -6.50 1.71 5.83
CA MET A 36 -7.01 1.05 4.63
C MET A 36 -8.42 1.53 4.29
N LEU A 37 -8.90 1.20 3.11
CA LEU A 37 -10.31 1.38 2.77
C LEU A 37 -11.14 0.21 3.31
N ASP A 38 -12.32 0.50 3.84
CA ASP A 38 -13.27 -0.52 4.31
C ASP A 38 -14.00 -1.19 3.12
N LEU A 39 -13.19 -1.76 2.22
CA LEU A 39 -13.61 -2.49 1.01
C LEU A 39 -13.31 -3.99 1.12
N PHE A 40 -13.37 -4.53 2.33
CA PHE A 40 -13.07 -5.93 2.57
C PHE A 40 -14.22 -6.82 2.10
N ARG A 41 -13.88 -7.85 1.35
CA ARG A 41 -14.84 -8.88 0.92
C ARG A 41 -14.71 -10.10 1.82
N PRO A 42 -15.81 -10.82 2.09
CA PRO A 42 -15.75 -12.03 2.91
C PRO A 42 -14.67 -13.01 2.41
N SER A 43 -13.91 -13.59 3.33
CA SER A 43 -12.93 -14.65 3.06
C SER A 43 -11.81 -14.30 2.06
N GLN A 44 -11.48 -13.02 1.89
CA GLN A 44 -10.30 -12.64 1.11
C GLN A 44 -9.04 -13.27 1.71
N ALA A 45 -8.12 -13.69 0.86
CA ALA A 45 -6.79 -14.10 1.26
C ALA A 45 -5.93 -12.85 1.55
N VAL A 46 -5.24 -12.85 2.66
CA VAL A 46 -4.28 -11.82 3.06
C VAL A 46 -2.88 -12.42 3.02
N PHE A 47 -1.99 -11.83 2.25
CA PHE A 47 -0.56 -12.16 2.23
C PHE A 47 0.19 -11.11 3.04
N SER A 48 0.81 -11.52 4.14
CA SER A 48 1.52 -10.64 5.06
C SER A 48 2.98 -11.04 5.15
N TYR A 49 3.87 -10.11 4.85
CA TYR A 49 5.32 -10.27 4.88
C TYR A 49 5.96 -9.27 5.83
N GLY A 50 6.99 -9.74 6.56
CA GLY A 50 7.63 -8.96 7.60
C GLY A 50 6.79 -8.94 8.87
N LEU A 51 7.02 -9.92 9.71
CA LEU A 51 6.34 -10.06 10.97
C LEU A 51 7.30 -9.71 12.10
N SER A 52 6.76 -9.12 13.12
CA SER A 52 7.48 -8.86 14.36
C SER A 52 6.78 -9.58 15.53
N TRP A 53 7.07 -9.15 16.74
CA TRP A 53 6.28 -9.53 17.91
C TRP A 53 4.84 -8.95 17.89
N ASN A 54 4.63 -7.88 17.11
CA ASN A 54 3.32 -7.24 16.94
C ASN A 54 2.66 -7.75 15.64
N ILE A 55 1.62 -8.56 15.79
CA ILE A 55 0.82 -9.10 14.69
C ILE A 55 -0.65 -8.64 14.76
N ALA A 56 -0.88 -7.46 15.35
CA ALA A 56 -2.23 -6.93 15.53
C ALA A 56 -2.98 -6.73 14.21
N PHE A 57 -2.27 -6.41 13.11
CA PHE A 57 -2.82 -6.33 11.77
C PHE A 57 -3.38 -7.69 11.33
N GLU A 58 -2.61 -8.74 11.49
CA GLU A 58 -2.98 -10.09 11.12
C GLU A 58 -4.12 -10.62 12.00
N GLU A 59 -4.06 -10.35 13.30
CA GLU A 59 -5.14 -10.75 14.23
C GLU A 59 -6.47 -10.08 13.88
N GLU A 60 -6.45 -8.81 13.47
CA GLU A 60 -7.67 -8.12 13.11
C GLU A 60 -8.30 -8.70 11.86
N PHE A 61 -7.51 -9.00 10.82
CA PHE A 61 -8.02 -9.68 9.62
C PHE A 61 -8.53 -11.09 9.93
N ALA A 62 -7.86 -11.84 10.81
CA ALA A 62 -8.32 -13.16 11.21
C ALA A 62 -9.66 -13.11 11.98
N ARG A 63 -9.82 -12.10 12.88
CA ARG A 63 -11.10 -11.86 13.57
C ARG A 63 -12.24 -11.47 12.62
N ARG A 64 -11.93 -10.85 11.48
CA ARG A 64 -12.88 -10.55 10.40
C ARG A 64 -13.18 -11.75 9.49
N GLY A 65 -12.58 -12.93 9.77
CA GLY A 65 -12.84 -14.18 9.04
C GLY A 65 -11.98 -14.38 7.78
N HIS A 66 -10.89 -13.64 7.64
CA HIS A 66 -9.95 -13.80 6.52
C HIS A 66 -8.96 -14.93 6.79
N THR A 67 -8.44 -15.53 5.72
CA THR A 67 -7.30 -16.45 5.78
C THR A 67 -6.02 -15.65 5.54
N LEU A 68 -5.07 -15.77 6.47
CA LEU A 68 -3.78 -15.09 6.39
C LEU A 68 -2.68 -16.08 6.05
N PHE A 69 -1.96 -15.80 4.99
CA PHE A 69 -0.69 -16.40 4.64
C PHE A 69 0.42 -15.47 5.13
N MET A 70 1.12 -15.90 6.18
CA MET A 70 2.03 -15.09 6.97
C MET A 70 3.46 -15.59 6.77
N PHE A 71 4.37 -14.69 6.41
CA PHE A 71 5.72 -15.05 6.00
C PHE A 71 6.76 -14.19 6.71
N ASP A 72 7.69 -14.87 7.34
CA ASP A 72 8.93 -14.28 7.83
C ASP A 72 9.98 -15.40 8.00
N HIS A 73 11.18 -15.17 7.53
CA HIS A 73 12.26 -16.16 7.66
C HIS A 73 13.20 -15.88 8.82
N THR A 74 13.02 -14.73 9.50
CA THR A 74 13.89 -14.26 10.57
C THR A 74 13.42 -14.68 11.96
N ILE A 75 12.11 -14.85 12.16
CA ILE A 75 11.53 -15.31 13.42
C ILE A 75 11.33 -16.83 13.46
N GLU A 76 11.26 -17.41 14.65
CA GLU A 76 11.13 -18.87 14.81
C GLU A 76 9.68 -19.36 14.74
N GLY A 77 8.70 -18.48 14.94
CA GLY A 77 7.28 -18.82 14.91
C GLY A 77 6.42 -17.70 15.45
N LEU A 78 5.12 -17.91 15.41
CA LEU A 78 4.14 -16.99 15.95
C LEU A 78 3.93 -17.25 17.45
N THR A 79 3.77 -16.18 18.22
CA THR A 79 3.43 -16.23 19.64
C THR A 79 1.93 -16.51 19.86
N VAL A 80 1.11 -16.23 18.87
CA VAL A 80 -0.35 -16.39 18.90
C VAL A 80 -0.79 -17.38 17.82
N GLN A 81 -1.76 -18.22 18.15
CA GLN A 81 -2.36 -19.19 17.23
C GLN A 81 -3.80 -18.75 16.91
N HIS A 82 -4.18 -18.82 15.64
CA HIS A 82 -5.54 -18.57 15.19
C HIS A 82 -5.90 -19.52 14.03
N PRO A 83 -7.13 -20.04 13.93
CA PRO A 83 -7.53 -20.96 12.84
C PRO A 83 -7.37 -20.36 11.43
N GLY A 84 -7.41 -19.03 11.31
CA GLY A 84 -7.16 -18.31 10.05
C GLY A 84 -5.70 -18.15 9.67
N PHE A 85 -4.75 -18.44 10.57
CA PHE A 85 -3.31 -18.28 10.29
C PHE A 85 -2.73 -19.48 9.55
N ARG A 86 -1.91 -19.16 8.55
CA ARG A 86 -1.06 -20.11 7.81
C ARG A 86 0.35 -19.53 7.81
N TRP A 87 1.14 -19.96 8.78
CA TRP A 87 2.49 -19.49 9.00
C TRP A 87 3.52 -20.26 8.17
N PHE A 88 4.46 -19.52 7.58
CA PHE A 88 5.58 -20.05 6.81
C PHE A 88 6.87 -19.35 7.24
N LYS A 89 7.88 -20.14 7.65
CA LYS A 89 9.23 -19.62 7.90
C LYS A 89 9.95 -19.38 6.56
N GLU A 90 9.40 -18.53 5.76
CA GLU A 90 9.84 -18.16 4.42
C GLU A 90 9.85 -16.63 4.30
N GLY A 91 10.82 -16.07 3.58
CA GLY A 91 10.90 -14.65 3.28
C GLY A 91 10.55 -14.35 1.83
N LEU A 92 10.35 -13.08 1.53
CA LEU A 92 10.10 -12.59 0.19
C LEU A 92 11.43 -12.20 -0.49
N GLY A 93 11.58 -12.59 -1.74
CA GLY A 93 12.70 -12.20 -2.59
C GLY A 93 12.27 -11.91 -4.02
N ALA A 94 13.15 -11.26 -4.79
CA ALA A 94 12.91 -11.00 -6.21
C ALA A 94 12.77 -12.31 -7.01
N VAL A 95 13.53 -13.31 -6.64
CA VAL A 95 13.52 -14.67 -7.23
C VAL A 95 13.56 -15.69 -6.11
N SER A 96 12.99 -16.86 -6.36
CA SER A 96 12.99 -17.93 -5.37
C SER A 96 14.39 -18.56 -5.20
N ALA A 97 14.81 -18.64 -3.95
CA ALA A 97 16.06 -19.24 -3.49
C ALA A 97 15.79 -20.12 -2.27
N PRO A 98 15.23 -21.34 -2.44
CA PRO A 98 14.74 -22.19 -1.34
C PRO A 98 15.78 -22.50 -0.27
N LYS A 99 17.07 -22.63 -0.66
CA LYS A 99 18.17 -22.84 0.29
C LYS A 99 18.34 -21.67 1.28
N ARG A 100 17.90 -20.47 0.90
CA ARG A 100 17.87 -19.27 1.74
C ARG A 100 16.50 -19.01 2.36
N ARG A 101 15.53 -19.89 2.15
CA ARG A 101 14.11 -19.70 2.52
C ARG A 101 13.49 -18.45 1.93
N LEU A 102 13.95 -18.01 0.77
CA LEU A 102 13.39 -16.87 0.03
C LEU A 102 12.58 -17.40 -1.16
N PHE A 103 11.41 -16.81 -1.36
CA PHE A 103 10.54 -17.16 -2.48
C PHE A 103 9.99 -15.87 -3.11
N SER A 104 9.71 -15.93 -4.41
CA SER A 104 9.04 -14.81 -5.08
C SER A 104 7.57 -14.73 -4.65
N LEU A 105 6.98 -13.52 -4.70
CA LEU A 105 5.55 -13.37 -4.47
C LEU A 105 4.72 -14.19 -5.48
N ALA A 106 5.20 -14.30 -6.73
CA ALA A 106 4.55 -15.11 -7.76
C ALA A 106 4.45 -16.59 -7.34
N ASP A 107 5.51 -17.17 -6.80
CA ASP A 107 5.51 -18.57 -6.35
C ASP A 107 4.62 -18.78 -5.11
N HIS A 108 4.65 -17.84 -4.15
CA HIS A 108 3.74 -17.89 -3.01
C HIS A 108 2.27 -17.83 -3.45
N VAL A 109 1.92 -16.90 -4.33
CA VAL A 109 0.55 -16.76 -4.84
C VAL A 109 0.15 -17.99 -5.67
N ALA A 110 1.03 -18.49 -6.53
CA ALA A 110 0.74 -19.70 -7.33
C ALA A 110 0.49 -20.94 -6.43
N ARG A 111 1.23 -21.05 -5.33
CA ARG A 111 1.13 -22.17 -4.39
C ARG A 111 -0.09 -22.09 -3.47
N LEU A 112 -0.47 -20.91 -3.02
CA LEU A 112 -1.35 -20.73 -1.86
C LEU A 112 -2.63 -19.96 -2.15
N ALA A 113 -2.65 -19.11 -3.18
CA ALA A 113 -3.81 -18.28 -3.44
C ALA A 113 -4.98 -19.10 -3.99
N PRO A 114 -6.20 -18.91 -3.46
CA PRO A 114 -7.41 -19.42 -4.09
C PRO A 114 -7.53 -18.91 -5.52
N ALA A 115 -8.11 -19.71 -6.40
CA ALA A 115 -8.40 -19.24 -7.74
C ALA A 115 -9.37 -18.04 -7.68
N GLY A 116 -9.01 -16.97 -8.37
CA GLY A 116 -9.99 -16.05 -8.96
C GLY A 116 -10.26 -14.77 -8.27
N THR A 117 -9.87 -14.32 -7.11
CA THR A 117 -10.37 -13.01 -6.63
C THR A 117 -9.46 -12.27 -5.69
N GLY A 118 -9.61 -10.97 -5.73
CA GLY A 118 -8.84 -9.96 -5.08
C GLY A 118 -8.33 -10.33 -3.70
N MET A 119 -7.05 -10.20 -3.54
CA MET A 119 -6.32 -10.47 -2.31
C MET A 119 -5.92 -9.16 -1.66
N ILE A 120 -5.41 -9.24 -0.44
CA ILE A 120 -4.78 -8.14 0.28
C ILE A 120 -3.30 -8.48 0.46
N LEU A 121 -2.43 -7.50 0.30
CA LEU A 121 -0.99 -7.64 0.49
C LEU A 121 -0.50 -6.65 1.54
N LYS A 122 0.27 -7.12 2.52
CA LYS A 122 1.11 -6.31 3.41
C LYS A 122 2.57 -6.63 3.12
N LEU A 123 3.36 -5.59 2.88
CA LEU A 123 4.82 -5.68 2.74
C LEU A 123 5.48 -4.73 3.72
N ASP A 124 6.30 -5.27 4.59
CA ASP A 124 7.12 -4.54 5.55
C ASP A 124 8.36 -5.40 5.79
N ILE A 125 9.35 -5.29 4.89
CA ILE A 125 10.47 -6.22 4.77
C ILE A 125 11.83 -5.51 4.67
N GLU A 126 11.93 -4.36 5.32
CA GLU A 126 13.18 -3.68 5.65
C GLU A 126 14.08 -3.37 4.42
N GLY A 127 13.47 -2.86 3.35
CA GLY A 127 14.16 -2.44 2.11
C GLY A 127 14.18 -3.50 0.99
N ALA A 128 13.75 -4.74 1.26
CA ALA A 128 13.66 -5.78 0.24
C ALA A 128 12.43 -5.65 -0.66
N GLU A 129 11.46 -4.79 -0.31
CA GLU A 129 10.24 -4.52 -1.08
C GLU A 129 10.54 -4.03 -2.49
N TRP A 130 11.59 -3.23 -2.68
CA TRP A 130 11.97 -2.70 -3.99
C TRP A 130 12.32 -3.79 -4.99
N ASP A 131 13.14 -4.76 -4.57
CA ASP A 131 13.56 -5.86 -5.43
C ASP A 131 12.40 -6.85 -5.66
N ALA A 132 11.62 -7.15 -4.63
CA ALA A 132 10.46 -8.02 -4.73
C ALA A 132 9.39 -7.45 -5.68
N LEU A 133 9.07 -6.16 -5.54
CA LEU A 133 8.10 -5.48 -6.40
C LEU A 133 8.63 -5.29 -7.82
N ALA A 134 9.93 -5.01 -8.01
CA ALA A 134 10.51 -4.91 -9.35
C ALA A 134 10.33 -6.20 -10.14
N ALA A 135 10.54 -7.34 -9.51
CA ALA A 135 10.42 -8.66 -10.14
C ALA A 135 8.96 -9.12 -10.38
N LEU A 136 7.98 -8.49 -9.71
CA LEU A 136 6.60 -8.92 -9.74
C LEU A 136 5.97 -8.65 -11.12
N PRO A 137 5.36 -9.66 -11.79
CA PRO A 137 4.60 -9.45 -13.02
C PRO A 137 3.42 -8.50 -12.84
N ALA A 138 3.18 -7.62 -13.79
CA ALA A 138 2.09 -6.64 -13.72
C ALA A 138 0.70 -7.29 -13.61
N GLU A 139 0.52 -8.43 -14.28
CA GLU A 139 -0.74 -9.20 -14.25
C GLU A 139 -1.04 -9.73 -12.84
N LEU A 140 0.01 -10.07 -12.07
CA LEU A 140 -0.16 -10.55 -10.72
C LEU A 140 -0.57 -9.41 -9.75
N LEU A 141 -0.10 -8.18 -10.00
CA LEU A 141 -0.55 -7.01 -9.25
C LEU A 141 -2.07 -6.85 -9.31
N GLY A 142 -2.68 -7.05 -10.48
CA GLY A 142 -4.12 -6.96 -10.68
C GLY A 142 -4.97 -7.95 -9.87
N ARG A 143 -4.34 -8.94 -9.22
CA ARG A 143 -5.01 -9.88 -8.30
C ARG A 143 -5.21 -9.34 -6.89
N PHE A 144 -4.56 -8.24 -6.54
CA PHE A 144 -4.72 -7.60 -5.23
C PHE A 144 -5.73 -6.46 -5.31
N ASP A 145 -6.64 -6.39 -4.35
CA ASP A 145 -7.60 -5.28 -4.24
C ASP A 145 -6.99 -4.10 -3.50
N GLN A 146 -6.27 -4.39 -2.41
CA GLN A 146 -5.55 -3.40 -1.61
C GLN A 146 -4.16 -3.92 -1.28
N ILE A 147 -3.21 -3.00 -1.20
CA ILE A 147 -1.83 -3.25 -0.79
C ILE A 147 -1.45 -2.20 0.24
N VAL A 148 -0.83 -2.62 1.33
CA VAL A 148 -0.12 -1.73 2.25
C VAL A 148 1.35 -2.06 2.22
N ILE A 149 2.20 -1.05 2.09
CA ILE A 149 3.64 -1.22 1.98
C ILE A 149 4.33 -0.23 2.88
N GLU A 150 5.25 -0.69 3.70
CA GLU A 150 6.26 0.17 4.30
C GLU A 150 7.43 0.29 3.33
N LEU A 151 7.58 1.48 2.73
CA LEU A 151 8.65 1.80 1.77
C LEU A 151 9.84 2.39 2.50
N HIS A 152 10.96 1.68 2.46
CA HIS A 152 12.21 2.07 3.11
C HIS A 152 13.17 2.78 2.15
N ASP A 153 14.17 3.44 2.72
CA ASP A 153 15.32 4.00 1.98
C ASP A 153 15.00 5.17 1.02
N LEU A 154 13.90 5.90 1.22
CA LEU A 154 13.54 7.01 0.31
C LEU A 154 14.59 8.12 0.26
N ARG A 155 15.44 8.29 1.30
CA ARG A 155 16.59 9.20 1.28
C ARG A 155 17.57 8.90 0.15
N ARG A 156 17.58 7.67 -0.35
CA ARG A 156 18.40 7.24 -1.48
C ARG A 156 17.89 7.71 -2.84
N ALA A 157 16.76 8.43 -2.87
CA ALA A 157 16.25 9.05 -4.11
C ALA A 157 17.26 10.00 -4.77
N GLY A 158 18.27 10.46 -4.02
CA GLY A 158 19.42 11.18 -4.56
C GLY A 158 20.43 10.32 -5.35
N GLU A 159 20.42 8.99 -5.21
CA GLU A 159 21.31 8.04 -5.89
C GLU A 159 20.72 7.67 -7.27
N PRO A 160 21.41 7.92 -8.40
CA PRO A 160 20.83 7.71 -9.74
C PRO A 160 20.31 6.31 -10.01
N ALA A 161 21.06 5.29 -9.64
CA ALA A 161 20.71 3.89 -9.89
C ALA A 161 19.50 3.46 -9.04
N TRP A 162 19.49 3.82 -7.75
CA TRP A 162 18.40 3.53 -6.83
C TRP A 162 17.10 4.25 -7.28
N CYS A 163 17.19 5.54 -7.57
CA CYS A 163 16.06 6.34 -8.03
C CYS A 163 15.45 5.79 -9.33
N SER A 164 16.28 5.38 -10.29
CA SER A 164 15.81 4.78 -11.55
C SER A 164 15.01 3.50 -11.30
N ARG A 165 15.49 2.63 -10.40
CA ARG A 165 14.82 1.39 -10.04
C ARG A 165 13.52 1.66 -9.26
N ALA A 166 13.59 2.49 -8.23
CA ALA A 166 12.43 2.83 -7.41
C ALA A 166 11.32 3.49 -8.25
N LYS A 167 11.70 4.39 -9.17
CA LYS A 167 10.76 4.99 -10.12
C LYS A 167 10.04 3.95 -10.99
N GLN A 168 10.75 2.93 -11.49
CA GLN A 168 10.12 1.85 -12.27
C GLN A 168 9.11 1.06 -11.42
N VAL A 169 9.43 0.80 -10.15
CA VAL A 169 8.53 0.11 -9.21
C VAL A 169 7.29 0.94 -8.95
N LEU A 170 7.45 2.20 -8.53
CA LEU A 170 6.30 3.06 -8.21
C LEU A 170 5.44 3.32 -9.45
N HIS A 171 6.07 3.55 -10.60
CA HIS A 171 5.34 3.72 -11.86
C HIS A 171 4.51 2.47 -12.22
N LYS A 172 5.07 1.27 -12.04
CA LYS A 172 4.35 0.01 -12.25
C LYS A 172 3.16 -0.13 -11.31
N LEU A 173 3.32 0.18 -10.01
CA LEU A 173 2.22 0.21 -9.06
C LEU A 173 1.15 1.23 -9.48
N ALA A 174 1.56 2.44 -9.88
CA ALA A 174 0.68 3.51 -10.30
C ALA A 174 -0.14 3.19 -11.56
N GLN A 175 0.25 2.22 -12.40
CA GLN A 175 -0.58 1.76 -13.52
C GLN A 175 -1.82 0.99 -13.05
N VAL A 176 -1.72 0.27 -11.93
CA VAL A 176 -2.77 -0.63 -11.42
C VAL A 176 -3.51 -0.02 -10.24
N PHE A 177 -2.81 0.71 -9.38
CA PHE A 177 -3.32 1.18 -8.11
C PHE A 177 -3.41 2.71 -8.02
N THR A 178 -4.18 3.14 -7.04
CA THR A 178 -4.23 4.52 -6.55
C THR A 178 -3.70 4.54 -5.13
N VAL A 179 -2.76 5.43 -4.82
CA VAL A 179 -2.42 5.78 -3.45
C VAL A 179 -3.62 6.52 -2.84
N HIS A 180 -4.12 6.03 -1.72
CA HIS A 180 -5.22 6.70 -1.03
C HIS A 180 -4.85 7.17 0.37
N HIS A 181 -3.73 6.67 0.93
CA HIS A 181 -3.21 7.10 2.22
C HIS A 181 -1.69 6.96 2.27
N VAL A 182 -1.05 7.86 3.00
CA VAL A 182 0.39 7.82 3.30
C VAL A 182 0.59 8.29 4.74
N HIS A 183 1.40 7.57 5.49
CA HIS A 183 1.85 7.94 6.81
C HIS A 183 3.38 7.85 6.88
N ALA A 184 4.04 8.76 7.57
CA ALA A 184 5.49 8.73 7.72
C ALA A 184 5.87 8.01 9.01
N ASN A 185 6.71 6.96 8.91
CA ASN A 185 7.21 6.27 10.08
C ASN A 185 8.22 7.17 10.82
N ASN A 186 7.86 7.61 12.04
CA ASN A 186 8.64 8.55 12.83
C ASN A 186 9.84 7.92 13.57
N HIS A 187 10.09 6.62 13.40
CA HIS A 187 11.39 6.01 13.76
C HIS A 187 12.50 6.46 12.80
N ALA A 188 12.15 6.75 11.54
CA ALA A 188 13.08 7.11 10.50
C ALA A 188 13.27 8.63 10.37
N PRO A 189 14.41 9.11 9.84
CA PRO A 189 14.67 10.53 9.68
C PRO A 189 13.91 11.12 8.49
N VAL A 190 13.75 12.44 8.52
CA VAL A 190 13.41 13.26 7.36
C VAL A 190 14.71 13.75 6.70
N ALA A 191 14.79 13.68 5.39
CA ALA A 191 15.95 14.07 4.60
C ALA A 191 15.58 15.04 3.48
N VAL A 192 16.58 15.76 2.95
CA VAL A 192 16.44 16.54 1.72
C VAL A 192 17.25 15.88 0.62
N VAL A 193 16.60 15.47 -0.46
CA VAL A 193 17.21 14.81 -1.60
C VAL A 193 17.26 15.75 -2.81
N GLY A 194 18.35 15.65 -3.59
CA GLY A 194 18.56 16.51 -4.75
C GLY A 194 18.60 18.02 -4.42
N ASN A 195 18.90 18.39 -3.18
CA ASN A 195 18.88 19.77 -2.65
C ASN A 195 17.52 20.49 -2.80
N MET A 196 16.42 19.76 -2.98
CA MET A 196 15.13 20.36 -3.29
C MET A 196 13.95 19.64 -2.62
N PHE A 197 13.95 18.32 -2.58
CA PHE A 197 12.77 17.54 -2.14
C PHE A 197 12.96 17.04 -0.71
N THR A 198 12.00 17.35 0.14
CA THR A 198 11.88 16.73 1.46
C THR A 198 11.30 15.32 1.30
N VAL A 199 11.87 14.34 1.99
CA VAL A 199 11.37 12.97 2.05
C VAL A 199 11.43 12.47 3.49
N ALA A 200 10.41 11.77 3.95
CA ALA A 200 10.54 10.87 5.08
C ALA A 200 11.19 9.58 4.57
N ASP A 201 12.22 9.09 5.27
CA ASP A 201 13.01 7.95 4.78
C ASP A 201 12.23 6.65 4.74
N VAL A 202 11.28 6.49 5.64
CA VAL A 202 10.34 5.37 5.69
C VAL A 202 8.91 5.91 5.70
N ILE A 203 8.07 5.38 4.82
CA ILE A 203 6.65 5.73 4.72
C ILE A 203 5.78 4.47 4.57
N GLU A 204 4.65 4.48 5.21
CA GLU A 204 3.57 3.51 5.03
C GLU A 204 2.64 4.01 3.91
N VAL A 205 2.51 3.25 2.85
CA VAL A 205 1.68 3.65 1.70
C VAL A 205 0.57 2.65 1.48
N SER A 206 -0.66 3.15 1.44
CA SER A 206 -1.84 2.33 1.20
C SER A 206 -2.38 2.55 -0.21
N TYR A 207 -2.51 1.46 -0.91
CA TYR A 207 -2.93 1.39 -2.30
C TYR A 207 -4.28 0.67 -2.43
N VAL A 208 -5.11 1.12 -3.35
CA VAL A 208 -6.31 0.42 -3.81
C VAL A 208 -6.28 0.25 -5.32
N ARG A 209 -6.74 -0.89 -5.82
CA ARG A 209 -6.84 -1.12 -7.26
C ARG A 209 -7.81 -0.12 -7.91
N ARG A 210 -7.38 0.51 -8.99
CA ARG A 210 -8.07 1.65 -9.61
C ARG A 210 -9.48 1.38 -10.08
N ASP A 211 -9.73 0.17 -10.58
CA ASP A 211 -11.03 -0.23 -11.12
C ASP A 211 -12.10 -0.46 -10.04
N LEU A 212 -11.68 -0.52 -8.77
CA LEU A 212 -12.61 -0.72 -7.64
C LEU A 212 -13.20 0.58 -7.10
N VAL A 213 -12.61 1.73 -7.43
CA VAL A 213 -12.93 2.99 -6.76
C VAL A 213 -13.07 4.17 -7.73
N ALA A 214 -13.94 5.10 -7.36
CA ALA A 214 -13.89 6.47 -7.87
C ALA A 214 -13.00 7.31 -6.97
N ARG A 215 -12.21 8.23 -7.54
CA ARG A 215 -11.26 9.05 -6.81
C ARG A 215 -11.28 10.49 -7.28
N CYS A 216 -10.89 11.41 -6.41
CA CYS A 216 -10.64 12.80 -6.73
C CYS A 216 -9.29 13.24 -6.14
N ARG A 217 -8.86 14.46 -6.45
CA ARG A 217 -7.66 15.04 -5.84
C ARG A 217 -7.82 15.12 -4.33
N SER A 218 -6.77 14.76 -3.58
CA SER A 218 -6.87 14.75 -2.13
C SER A 218 -7.05 16.16 -1.57
N SER A 219 -7.98 16.27 -0.65
CA SER A 219 -8.19 17.42 0.23
C SER A 219 -7.72 17.16 1.67
N THR A 220 -7.19 15.96 1.92
CA THR A 220 -6.80 15.47 3.25
C THR A 220 -5.38 15.88 3.58
N LEU A 221 -5.19 16.52 4.75
CA LEU A 221 -3.86 16.73 5.35
C LEU A 221 -3.41 15.45 6.05
N LEU A 222 -2.13 15.12 5.88
CA LEU A 222 -1.49 13.96 6.51
C LEU A 222 -0.43 14.42 7.52
N PRO A 223 -0.34 13.79 8.71
CA PRO A 223 -1.18 12.68 9.17
C PRO A 223 -2.64 13.09 9.39
N SER A 224 -3.55 12.13 9.21
CA SER A 224 -4.99 12.27 9.45
C SER A 224 -5.35 11.87 10.89
N PHE A 225 -6.61 12.00 11.26
CA PHE A 225 -7.08 11.55 12.59
C PHE A 225 -7.08 10.01 12.77
N LEU A 226 -6.89 9.24 11.69
CA LEU A 226 -6.73 7.79 11.73
C LEU A 226 -5.28 7.36 11.98
N ASP A 227 -4.34 8.28 11.82
CA ASP A 227 -2.92 8.01 12.03
C ASP A 227 -2.57 8.13 13.52
N ALA A 228 -1.50 7.49 13.87
CA ALA A 228 -0.85 7.62 15.15
C ALA A 228 0.66 7.35 14.98
N PRO A 229 1.52 7.97 15.78
CA PRO A 229 2.96 7.82 15.65
C PRO A 229 3.37 6.36 15.86
N ASN A 230 4.26 5.85 14.99
CA ASN A 230 4.85 4.52 15.18
C ASN A 230 5.57 4.44 16.53
N ASP A 231 6.38 5.47 16.86
CA ASP A 231 6.96 5.67 18.18
C ASP A 231 6.20 6.77 18.93
N PRO A 232 5.40 6.44 19.96
CA PRO A 232 4.68 7.43 20.76
C PRO A 232 5.59 8.39 21.53
N GLY A 233 6.88 8.04 21.69
CA GLY A 233 7.90 8.89 22.32
C GLY A 233 8.46 9.99 21.41
N ARG A 234 8.07 10.01 20.14
CA ARG A 234 8.52 10.97 19.13
C ARG A 234 7.35 11.71 18.52
N PRO A 235 7.55 12.97 18.07
CA PRO A 235 6.50 13.70 17.35
C PRO A 235 6.19 13.04 16.01
N GLU A 236 4.94 13.18 15.58
CA GLU A 236 4.51 12.86 14.23
C GLU A 236 5.29 13.66 13.18
N ILE A 237 5.46 13.08 11.99
CA ILE A 237 6.06 13.77 10.84
C ILE A 237 4.93 14.32 9.96
N PRO A 238 4.70 15.64 9.95
CA PRO A 238 3.71 16.22 9.04
C PRO A 238 4.16 16.06 7.59
N LEU A 239 3.33 15.45 6.77
CA LEU A 239 3.57 15.28 5.34
C LEU A 239 3.09 16.52 4.53
N TRP A 240 3.46 17.71 4.98
CA TRP A 240 3.05 18.98 4.37
C TRP A 240 4.08 19.47 3.34
N PHE A 241 4.53 18.54 2.52
CA PHE A 241 5.48 18.76 1.43
C PHE A 241 5.11 17.90 0.23
N PHE A 242 5.68 18.22 -0.92
CA PHE A 242 5.48 17.45 -2.15
C PHE A 242 5.97 15.99 -1.97
N PRO A 243 5.18 14.99 -2.39
CA PRO A 243 3.94 15.06 -3.18
C PRO A 243 2.64 14.96 -2.33
N PHE A 244 2.73 15.09 -1.02
CA PHE A 244 1.66 14.75 -0.07
C PHE A 244 0.73 15.93 0.27
N MET A 245 1.10 17.14 -0.15
CA MET A 245 0.22 18.31 0.02
C MET A 245 -1.12 18.10 -0.70
N PRO A 246 -2.24 18.45 -0.06
CA PRO A 246 -3.53 18.43 -0.72
C PRO A 246 -3.52 19.26 -2.02
N THR A 247 -4.08 18.68 -3.08
CA THR A 247 -4.20 19.34 -4.39
C THR A 247 -5.64 19.56 -4.80
N GLY A 248 -6.59 19.04 -4.01
CA GLY A 248 -8.03 19.26 -4.13
C GLY A 248 -8.49 20.51 -3.37
N PRO A 249 -9.73 20.95 -3.57
CA PRO A 249 -10.30 22.06 -2.83
C PRO A 249 -10.42 21.69 -1.35
N LEU A 250 -9.87 22.53 -0.48
CA LEU A 250 -10.03 22.38 0.97
C LEU A 250 -11.50 22.67 1.31
N GLY A 251 -12.25 21.66 1.81
CA GLY A 251 -13.64 21.84 2.25
C GLY A 251 -14.71 20.99 1.54
N GLY A 252 -14.34 20.03 0.72
CA GLY A 252 -15.26 18.95 0.29
C GLY A 252 -16.32 19.26 -0.78
N GLU A 253 -16.59 20.52 -1.12
CA GLU A 253 -17.63 20.86 -2.10
C GLU A 253 -17.27 20.47 -3.55
N GLY A 254 -16.00 20.53 -3.93
CA GLY A 254 -15.52 20.12 -5.25
C GLY A 254 -15.52 18.60 -5.46
N ALA A 255 -15.30 17.84 -4.40
CA ALA A 255 -15.29 16.38 -4.45
C ALA A 255 -16.68 15.78 -4.75
N VAL A 256 -17.75 16.43 -4.27
CA VAL A 256 -19.13 15.99 -4.52
C VAL A 256 -19.54 16.21 -5.97
N ALA A 257 -19.11 17.32 -6.58
CA ALA A 257 -19.44 17.63 -7.98
C ALA A 257 -18.72 16.71 -8.97
N GLU A 258 -17.42 16.42 -8.76
CA GLU A 258 -16.67 15.44 -9.58
C GLU A 258 -17.19 14.00 -9.40
N ALA A 259 -17.64 13.65 -8.17
CA ALA A 259 -18.20 12.34 -7.88
C ALA A 259 -19.54 12.10 -8.59
N GLN A 260 -20.42 13.10 -8.56
CA GLN A 260 -21.72 13.01 -9.20
C GLN A 260 -21.60 12.88 -10.72
N GLY A 261 -20.70 13.63 -11.36
CA GLY A 261 -20.42 13.51 -12.80
C GLY A 261 -19.88 12.14 -13.21
N GLY A 262 -18.93 11.59 -12.45
CA GLY A 262 -18.35 10.27 -12.71
C GLY A 262 -19.30 9.10 -12.42
N ALA A 263 -20.15 9.19 -11.41
CA ALA A 263 -21.14 8.17 -11.09
C ALA A 263 -22.27 8.12 -12.14
N ILE A 264 -22.76 9.27 -12.59
CA ILE A 264 -23.77 9.38 -13.65
C ILE A 264 -23.25 8.77 -14.96
N ALA A 265 -22.03 9.11 -15.39
CA ALA A 265 -21.44 8.58 -16.61
C ALA A 265 -21.27 7.04 -16.59
N ARG A 266 -20.98 6.45 -15.43
CA ARG A 266 -20.88 4.97 -15.29
C ARG A 266 -22.24 4.29 -15.27
N PHE A 267 -23.25 4.93 -14.67
CA PHE A 267 -24.62 4.42 -14.68
C PHE A 267 -25.18 4.41 -16.11
N GLU A 268 -24.94 5.47 -16.88
CA GLU A 268 -25.33 5.56 -18.27
C GLU A 268 -24.64 4.51 -19.14
N THR A 269 -23.32 4.30 -18.94
CA THR A 269 -22.55 3.26 -19.65
C THR A 269 -23.05 1.85 -19.29
N ALA A 270 -23.34 1.58 -18.01
CA ALA A 270 -23.89 0.30 -17.57
C ALA A 270 -25.30 0.04 -18.12
N LEU A 271 -26.14 1.08 -18.19
CA LEU A 271 -27.48 1.01 -18.76
C LEU A 271 -27.45 0.71 -20.28
N LEU A 272 -26.56 1.37 -21.00
CA LEU A 272 -26.34 1.13 -22.42
C LEU A 272 -25.86 -0.30 -22.70
N HIS A 273 -24.96 -0.85 -21.86
CA HIS A 273 -24.51 -2.24 -21.97
C HIS A 273 -25.61 -3.26 -21.62
N ALA A 274 -26.51 -2.93 -20.69
CA ALA A 274 -27.63 -3.78 -20.35
C ALA A 274 -28.70 -3.81 -21.47
N GLN A 275 -28.95 -2.67 -22.09
CA GLN A 275 -29.92 -2.56 -23.19
C GLN A 275 -29.42 -3.20 -24.51
N SER A 276 -28.10 -3.33 -24.71
CA SER A 276 -27.54 -3.99 -25.89
C SER A 276 -27.53 -5.53 -25.80
N ARG A 277 -27.97 -6.11 -24.68
CA ARG A 277 -28.06 -7.56 -24.44
C ARG A 277 -29.50 -8.10 -24.36
N LEU A 278 -30.48 -7.23 -24.59
CA LEU A 278 -31.89 -7.58 -24.81
C LEU A 278 -32.24 -7.48 -26.29
#